data_798d0c91249c993c9e78dac4b0d49313
#
_entry.id   798d0c91249c993c9e78dac4b0d49313
#
_cell.length_a   1.000
_cell.length_b   1.000
_cell.length_c   1.000
_cell.angle_alpha   90.00
_cell.angle_beta   90.00
_cell.angle_gamma   90.00
#
_symmetry.space_group_name_H-M   'P 1'
#
loop_
_entity.id
_entity.type
_entity.pdbx_description
1 polymer ?
#
loop_
_entity_poly.entity_id
_entity_poly.type
_entity_poly.pdbx_seq_one_letter_code
_entity_poly.pdbx_strand_id
1 'polypeptide(L)'
;MLRNEIPIDEVIVDLLNLEQRNNHKMLRFRCPLCQGFHTATNHKTNLARCFDCQKNFNPIDLIMTVGNCGFLDAVEFLKSRINQQ
;
A
#
# COMPACT_ATOMS: atom_id res chain seq x y z
N MET A 1 3.21 -14.20 8.07
CA MET A 1 3.29 -13.98 6.63
C MET A 1 3.80 -12.58 6.35
N LEU A 2 4.65 -12.47 5.35
CA LEU A 2 5.31 -11.20 5.03
C LEU A 2 4.33 -10.06 4.78
N ARG A 3 3.23 -10.34 4.09
CA ARG A 3 2.29 -9.29 3.72
C ARG A 3 1.56 -8.65 4.92
N ASN A 4 1.59 -9.30 6.08
CA ASN A 4 0.94 -8.76 7.28
C ASN A 4 1.95 -8.26 8.29
N GLU A 5 3.24 -8.34 8.01
CA GLU A 5 4.29 -7.89 8.92
C GLU A 5 4.64 -6.43 8.72
N ILE A 6 4.38 -5.90 7.54
CA ILE A 6 4.69 -4.50 7.25
C ILE A 6 3.39 -3.71 7.28
N PRO A 7 3.32 -2.64 8.07
CA PRO A 7 2.12 -1.79 8.09
C PRO A 7 1.84 -1.20 6.70
N ILE A 8 0.58 -1.15 6.34
CA ILE A 8 0.18 -0.62 5.04
C ILE A 8 0.65 0.82 4.84
N ASP A 9 0.68 1.61 5.91
CA ASP A 9 1.16 2.99 5.84
C ASP A 9 2.61 3.05 5.40
N GLU A 10 3.43 2.15 5.92
CA GLU A 10 4.84 2.11 5.59
C GLU A 10 5.04 1.75 4.12
N VAL A 11 4.23 0.83 3.61
CA VAL A 11 4.26 0.48 2.20
C VAL A 11 3.94 1.69 1.34
N ILE A 12 2.91 2.44 1.71
CA ILE A 12 2.47 3.61 0.95
C ILE A 12 3.53 4.70 0.97
N VAL A 13 4.05 5.03 2.14
CA VAL A 13 4.91 6.20 2.34
C VAL A 13 6.37 5.88 2.02
N ASP A 14 6.88 4.81 2.61
CA ASP A 14 8.32 4.56 2.59
C ASP A 14 8.75 3.67 1.44
N LEU A 15 8.00 2.64 1.13
CA LEU A 15 8.40 1.68 0.12
C LEU A 15 7.98 2.09 -1.29
N LEU A 16 6.76 2.52 -1.46
CA LEU A 16 6.24 2.91 -2.77
C LEU A 16 6.29 4.40 -2.99
N ASN A 17 6.43 5.17 -1.92
CA ASN A 17 6.51 6.63 -1.98
C ASN A 17 5.36 7.22 -2.79
N LEU A 18 4.15 6.75 -2.52
CA LEU A 18 2.97 7.25 -3.19
C LEU A 18 2.65 8.66 -2.71
N GLU A 19 2.09 9.47 -3.58
CA GLU A 19 1.66 10.80 -3.21
C GLU A 19 0.61 10.69 -2.11
N GLN A 20 0.74 11.50 -1.07
CA GLN A 20 -0.10 11.36 0.11
C GLN A 20 -0.60 12.72 0.57
N ARG A 21 -1.72 12.69 1.26
CA ARG A 21 -2.28 13.86 1.93
C ARG A 21 -2.70 13.43 3.32
N ASN A 22 -2.23 14.15 4.31
CA ASN A 22 -2.63 13.92 5.68
C ASN A 22 -3.75 14.89 6.00
N ASN A 23 -4.90 14.34 6.36
CA ASN A 23 -6.06 15.14 6.75
C ASN A 23 -6.51 14.66 8.13
N HIS A 24 -6.25 15.48 9.15
CA HIS A 24 -6.51 15.14 10.53
C HIS A 24 -5.74 13.87 10.91
N LYS A 25 -6.44 12.78 11.20
CA LYS A 25 -5.81 11.55 11.65
C LYS A 25 -5.77 10.47 10.59
N MET A 26 -6.15 10.82 9.36
CA MET A 26 -6.23 9.84 8.29
C MET A 26 -5.17 10.08 7.24
N LEU A 27 -4.47 9.01 6.87
CA LEU A 27 -3.56 9.03 5.74
C LEU A 27 -4.37 8.75 4.49
N ARG A 28 -4.34 9.70 3.54
CA ARG A 28 -4.90 9.50 2.22
C ARG A 28 -3.78 9.45 1.21
N PHE A 29 -3.86 8.51 0.31
CA PHE A 29 -2.84 8.33 -0.70
C PHE A 29 -3.48 8.36 -2.09
N ARG A 30 -2.67 8.62 -3.10
CA ARG A 30 -3.16 8.59 -4.47
C ARG A 30 -3.37 7.13 -4.89
N CYS A 31 -4.61 6.81 -5.27
CA CYS A 31 -4.93 5.47 -5.74
C CYS A 31 -4.16 5.17 -7.03
N PRO A 32 -3.47 4.03 -7.11
CA PRO A 32 -2.70 3.71 -8.31
C PRO A 32 -3.57 3.40 -9.53
N LEU A 33 -4.85 3.17 -9.35
CA LEU A 33 -5.76 2.85 -10.44
C LEU A 33 -6.50 4.06 -10.97
N CYS A 34 -7.14 4.83 -10.08
CA CYS A 34 -7.95 5.98 -10.49
C CYS A 34 -7.26 7.32 -10.24
N GLN A 35 -6.17 7.32 -9.50
CA GLN A 35 -5.35 8.48 -9.17
C GLN A 35 -6.06 9.53 -8.32
N GLY A 36 -7.17 9.17 -7.72
CA GLY A 36 -7.87 10.03 -6.80
C GLY A 36 -7.36 9.84 -5.37
N PHE A 37 -7.85 10.69 -4.48
CA PHE A 37 -7.45 10.66 -3.07
C PHE A 37 -8.57 10.21 -2.15
N HIS A 38 -9.61 9.58 -2.68
CA HIS A 38 -10.68 9.01 -1.84
C HIS A 38 -10.25 7.64 -1.34
N THR A 39 -9.21 7.64 -0.54
CA THR A 39 -8.61 6.41 -0.02
C THR A 39 -8.52 6.47 1.49
N ALA A 40 -8.42 5.33 2.12
CA ALA A 40 -8.24 5.24 3.55
C ALA A 40 -7.45 3.98 3.88
N THR A 41 -6.81 4.00 5.04
CA THR A 41 -6.11 2.83 5.55
C THR A 41 -6.78 2.37 6.83
N ASN A 42 -6.73 1.06 7.07
CA ASN A 42 -7.24 0.47 8.29
C ASN A 42 -6.11 -0.33 8.94
N HIS A 43 -5.63 0.17 10.07
CA HIS A 43 -4.51 -0.44 10.78
C HIS A 43 -4.85 -1.81 11.36
N LYS A 44 -6.11 -2.02 11.71
CA LYS A 44 -6.53 -3.29 12.32
C LYS A 44 -6.48 -4.42 11.32
N THR A 45 -6.87 -4.16 10.09
CA THR A 45 -6.87 -5.17 9.03
C THR A 45 -5.64 -5.08 8.14
N ASN A 46 -4.86 -4.01 8.30
CA ASN A 46 -3.69 -3.73 7.48
C ASN A 46 -4.04 -3.67 5.99
N LEU A 47 -5.17 -3.03 5.69
CA LEU A 47 -5.66 -2.87 4.32
C LEU A 47 -5.78 -1.40 3.98
N ALA A 48 -5.67 -1.11 2.70
CA ALA A 48 -5.99 0.20 2.14
C ALA A 48 -7.20 0.04 1.23
N ARG A 49 -8.02 1.06 1.16
CA ARG A 49 -9.22 1.02 0.33
C ARG A 49 -9.36 2.30 -0.49
N CYS A 50 -9.68 2.13 -1.75
CA CYS A 50 -10.09 3.25 -2.60
C CYS A 50 -11.62 3.20 -2.75
N PHE A 51 -12.28 4.26 -2.31
CA PHE A 51 -13.74 4.31 -2.36
C PHE A 51 -14.26 4.54 -3.77
N ASP A 52 -13.48 5.18 -4.61
CA ASP A 52 -13.88 5.39 -6.01
C ASP A 52 -13.80 4.10 -6.82
N CYS A 53 -12.74 3.34 -6.63
CA CYS A 53 -12.56 2.05 -7.29
C CYS A 53 -13.29 0.92 -6.58
N GLN A 54 -13.66 1.13 -5.32
CA GLN A 54 -14.27 0.14 -4.45
C GLN A 54 -13.40 -1.10 -4.32
N LYS A 55 -12.08 -0.88 -4.21
CA LYS A 55 -11.12 -1.98 -4.07
C LYS A 55 -10.35 -1.86 -2.77
N ASN A 56 -10.03 -3.02 -2.21
CA ASN A 56 -9.17 -3.12 -1.05
C ASN A 56 -7.81 -3.63 -1.50
N PHE A 57 -6.76 -3.11 -0.86
CA PHE A 57 -5.40 -3.52 -1.15
C PHE A 57 -4.73 -3.95 0.14
N ASN A 58 -4.12 -5.13 0.16
CA ASN A 58 -3.17 -5.46 1.21
C ASN A 58 -1.79 -4.97 0.76
N PRO A 59 -0.74 -5.08 1.60
CA PRO A 59 0.59 -4.60 1.19
C PRO A 59 1.09 -5.22 -0.11
N ILE A 60 0.87 -6.52 -0.31
CA ILE A 60 1.29 -7.20 -1.54
C ILE A 60 0.49 -6.68 -2.73
N ASP A 61 -0.82 -6.53 -2.56
CA ASP A 61 -1.68 -6.03 -3.64
C ASP A 61 -1.24 -4.65 -4.12
N LEU A 62 -0.89 -3.77 -3.19
CA LEU A 62 -0.43 -2.43 -3.55
C LEU A 62 0.86 -2.49 -4.35
N ILE A 63 1.81 -3.30 -3.92
CA ILE A 63 3.09 -3.43 -4.61
C ILE A 63 2.87 -3.99 -6.01
N MET A 64 2.02 -5.00 -6.14
CA MET A 64 1.72 -5.58 -7.44
C MET A 64 1.08 -4.55 -8.38
N THR A 65 0.17 -3.75 -7.86
CA THR A 65 -0.55 -2.77 -8.66
C THR A 65 0.36 -1.62 -9.08
N VAL A 66 1.11 -1.07 -8.14
CA VAL A 66 1.99 0.07 -8.43
C VAL A 66 3.17 -0.36 -9.30
N GLY A 67 3.74 -1.52 -8.99
CA GLY A 67 4.90 -2.03 -9.72
C GLY A 67 4.55 -2.74 -11.01
N ASN A 68 3.26 -3.01 -11.23
CA ASN A 68 2.80 -3.78 -12.38
C ASN A 68 3.56 -5.10 -12.49
N CYS A 69 3.62 -5.82 -11.37
CA CYS A 69 4.38 -7.06 -11.28
C CYS A 69 3.52 -8.16 -10.67
N GLY A 70 4.01 -9.39 -10.71
CA GLY A 70 3.31 -10.52 -10.15
C GLY A 70 3.53 -10.68 -8.66
N PHE A 71 2.87 -11.69 -8.10
CA PHE A 71 2.93 -11.96 -6.66
C PHE A 71 4.35 -12.25 -6.18
N LEU A 72 5.07 -13.10 -6.91
CA LEU A 72 6.43 -13.46 -6.51
C LEU A 72 7.37 -12.26 -6.54
N ASP A 73 7.22 -11.41 -7.52
CA ASP A 73 8.02 -10.19 -7.61
C ASP A 73 7.74 -9.26 -6.44
N ALA A 74 6.47 -9.15 -6.06
CA ALA A 74 6.09 -8.32 -4.92
C ALA A 74 6.67 -8.87 -3.63
N VAL A 75 6.64 -10.18 -3.44
CA VAL A 75 7.22 -10.82 -2.26
C VAL A 75 8.73 -10.57 -2.20
N GLU A 76 9.41 -10.71 -3.32
CA GLU A 76 10.85 -10.46 -3.37
C GLU A 76 11.17 -9.00 -3.04
N PHE A 77 10.36 -8.08 -3.53
CA PHE A 77 10.52 -6.67 -3.22
C PHE A 77 10.42 -6.43 -1.71
N LEU A 78 9.41 -7.00 -1.07
CA LEU A 78 9.24 -6.85 0.37
C LEU A 78 10.39 -7.47 1.15
N LYS A 79 10.83 -8.67 0.76
CA LYS A 79 11.97 -9.32 1.40
C LYS A 79 13.21 -8.46 1.33
N SER A 80 13.46 -7.89 0.16
CA SER A 80 14.61 -7.03 -0.06
C SER A 80 14.58 -5.83 0.87
N ARG A 81 13.42 -5.23 1.06
CA ARG A 81 13.30 -4.06 1.92
C ARG A 81 13.41 -4.40 3.40
N ILE A 82 12.82 -5.53 3.80
CA ILE A 82 12.89 -5.95 5.19
C ILE A 82 14.32 -6.31 5.58
N ASN A 83 15.04 -6.97 4.70
CA ASN A 83 16.38 -7.49 5.00
C ASN A 83 17.48 -6.43 4.91
N GLN A 84 17.15 -5.21 4.58
CA GLN A 84 18.12 -4.14 4.48
C GLN A 84 18.39 -3.44 5.80
N GLN A 85 17.81 -3.88 6.86
CA GLN A 85 18.02 -3.25 8.16
C GLN A 85 19.21 -3.82 8.93
#